data_0fe0df25a1c93b1ff7efb686cb641205
#
_entry.id   0fe0df25a1c93b1ff7efb686cb641205
#
_cell.length_a   1.000
_cell.length_b   1.000
_cell.length_c   1.000
_cell.angle_alpha   90.00
_cell.angle_beta   90.00
_cell.angle_gamma   90.00
#
_symmetry.space_group_name_H-M   'P 1'
#
loop_
_entity.id
_entity.type
_entity.pdbx_description
1 polymer ?
#
loop_
_entity_poly.entity_id
_entity_poly.type
_entity_poly.pdbx_seq_one_letter_code
_entity_poly.pdbx_strand_id
1 'polypeptide(L)'
;MKALWISAEPPDRNLGGGSIREAYLLEALGRAVDTHLLLAGRLDDQRTRAALAAVTEVDTPGRPSPPTRASRRLGDLRRVLVDRQPAAVVENRGRVDVLASRMRALGDFDLVCVEHDRLAPIVTARRAGSGRWALGLQNLPSERKRHELTLASTRRQRWLYRREMADARRFEAAMADAYDLVFVPSAEDAATLGRGAVVIPNGVDTGRFRPTPLPASPTLVFTGTLSWQPNVDGITWFCREVLPLVRAKVPDARLDVVGREPLPEVAALARLDGVAVHPDVPSVVPWLEGARVALVPVRIGSGTRLKALEAMAAGRPVAGTTIGMEGLGVVDGVHALVADDPGSLAAAVTQLLLDDDLAARVARAGADHARTGFAWDVIGRRFVDAVLVQRQAR
;
A
#
# COMPACT_ATOMS: atom_id res chain seq x y z
N MET A 1 19.68 6.53 22.14
CA MET A 1 18.26 6.86 21.91
C MET A 1 17.46 5.58 21.83
N LYS A 2 16.38 5.51 22.60
CA LYS A 2 15.49 4.35 22.64
C LYS A 2 14.20 4.66 21.91
N ALA A 3 13.83 3.83 20.93
CA ALA A 3 12.58 3.95 20.18
C ALA A 3 11.62 2.82 20.55
N LEU A 4 10.33 3.13 20.59
CA LEU A 4 9.25 2.17 20.65
C LEU A 4 8.48 2.20 19.34
N TRP A 5 8.29 1.04 18.73
CA TRP A 5 7.40 0.84 17.60
C TRP A 5 6.15 0.09 18.05
N ILE A 6 4.98 0.58 17.72
CA ILE A 6 3.70 -0.02 18.12
C ILE A 6 2.94 -0.43 16.88
N SER A 7 2.63 -1.72 16.76
CA SER A 7 1.90 -2.31 15.65
C SER A 7 0.73 -3.19 16.08
N ALA A 8 -0.32 -3.19 15.27
CA ALA A 8 -1.49 -4.06 15.42
C ALA A 8 -1.43 -5.32 14.57
N GLU A 9 -0.50 -5.40 13.62
CA GLU A 9 -0.33 -6.53 12.71
C GLU A 9 1.15 -6.87 12.58
N PRO A 10 1.51 -8.14 12.36
CA PRO A 10 2.90 -8.53 12.21
C PRO A 10 3.56 -7.83 11.01
N PRO A 11 4.68 -7.12 11.21
CA PRO A 11 5.50 -6.65 10.11
C PRO A 11 6.14 -7.87 9.42
N ASP A 12 5.75 -8.13 8.17
CA ASP A 12 6.19 -9.31 7.40
C ASP A 12 6.31 -8.96 5.92
N ARG A 13 7.44 -9.34 5.31
CA ARG A 13 7.75 -9.09 3.90
C ARG A 13 6.98 -9.96 2.92
N ASN A 14 6.30 -11.00 3.41
CA ASN A 14 5.55 -11.95 2.58
C ASN A 14 4.03 -11.71 2.63
N LEU A 15 3.57 -10.75 3.44
CA LEU A 15 2.17 -10.39 3.58
C LEU A 15 1.76 -9.25 2.62
N GLY A 16 0.73 -8.51 2.97
CA GLY A 16 0.24 -7.38 2.17
C GLY A 16 1.16 -6.15 2.22
N GLY A 17 0.96 -5.21 1.30
CA GLY A 17 1.81 -4.03 1.16
C GLY A 17 2.05 -3.24 2.43
N GLY A 18 1.05 -3.17 3.32
CA GLY A 18 1.18 -2.54 4.63
C GLY A 18 2.21 -3.21 5.54
N SER A 19 2.12 -4.53 5.71
CA SER A 19 3.09 -5.32 6.49
C SER A 19 4.49 -5.27 5.90
N ILE A 20 4.61 -5.31 4.57
CA ILE A 20 5.89 -5.16 3.86
C ILE A 20 6.53 -3.82 4.20
N ARG A 21 5.78 -2.71 4.04
CA ARG A 21 6.24 -1.36 4.38
C ARG A 21 6.73 -1.30 5.83
N GLU A 22 5.92 -1.77 6.74
CA GLU A 22 6.22 -1.74 8.17
C GLU A 22 7.49 -2.51 8.50
N ALA A 23 7.69 -3.71 7.94
CA ALA A 23 8.88 -4.52 8.16
C ALA A 23 10.17 -3.79 7.73
N TYR A 24 10.15 -3.11 6.57
CA TYR A 24 11.34 -2.39 6.09
C TYR A 24 11.61 -1.10 6.88
N LEU A 25 10.59 -0.33 7.24
CA LEU A 25 10.76 0.90 8.04
C LEU A 25 11.22 0.57 9.46
N LEU A 26 10.65 -0.47 10.06
CA LEU A 26 11.05 -0.95 11.39
C LEU A 26 12.49 -1.47 11.39
N GLU A 27 12.90 -2.24 10.37
CA GLU A 27 14.29 -2.67 10.20
C GLU A 27 15.24 -1.48 10.05
N ALA A 28 14.87 -0.47 9.26
CA ALA A 28 15.68 0.73 9.08
C ALA A 28 15.86 1.50 10.40
N LEU A 29 14.79 1.64 11.20
CA LEU A 29 14.86 2.26 12.51
C LEU A 29 15.70 1.45 13.49
N GLY A 30 15.51 0.12 13.52
CA GLY A 30 16.26 -0.77 14.42
C GLY A 30 17.77 -0.83 14.15
N ARG A 31 18.18 -0.55 12.89
CA ARG A 31 19.60 -0.38 12.55
C ARG A 31 20.19 0.97 12.99
N ALA A 32 19.34 1.96 13.16
CA ALA A 32 19.77 3.33 13.50
C ALA A 32 19.77 3.58 15.01
N VAL A 33 18.81 3.01 15.74
CA VAL A 33 18.65 3.21 17.19
C VAL A 33 18.10 1.95 17.87
N ASP A 34 18.31 1.86 19.19
CA ASP A 34 17.74 0.77 20.00
C ASP A 34 16.22 0.77 19.93
N THR A 35 15.66 -0.10 19.12
CA THR A 35 14.22 -0.13 18.83
C THR A 35 13.58 -1.35 19.50
N HIS A 36 12.52 -1.08 20.28
CA HIS A 36 11.64 -2.08 20.88
C HIS A 36 10.35 -2.15 20.06
N LEU A 37 9.93 -3.33 19.65
CA LEU A 37 8.63 -3.57 19.03
C LEU A 37 7.61 -4.00 20.09
N LEU A 38 6.49 -3.29 20.18
CA LEU A 38 5.29 -3.70 20.89
C LEU A 38 4.22 -4.11 19.87
N LEU A 39 3.93 -5.40 19.79
CA LEU A 39 3.12 -6.01 18.75
C LEU A 39 1.87 -6.69 19.31
N ALA A 40 0.71 -6.39 18.74
CA ALA A 40 -0.51 -7.16 18.96
C ALA A 40 -0.51 -8.40 18.04
N GLY A 41 0.14 -9.49 18.49
CA GLY A 41 0.31 -10.70 17.72
C GLY A 41 1.71 -11.27 17.86
N ARG A 42 2.16 -12.06 16.87
CA ARG A 42 3.48 -12.69 16.85
C ARG A 42 4.31 -12.21 15.67
N LEU A 43 5.61 -12.05 15.88
CA LEU A 43 6.58 -11.69 14.86
C LEU A 43 7.31 -12.93 14.34
N ASP A 44 7.01 -13.34 13.12
CA ASP A 44 7.65 -14.51 12.48
C ASP A 44 8.84 -14.12 11.59
N ASP A 45 8.90 -12.87 11.09
CA ASP A 45 10.00 -12.39 10.25
C ASP A 45 11.31 -12.28 11.04
N GLN A 46 12.18 -13.25 10.86
CA GLN A 46 13.48 -13.35 11.53
C GLN A 46 14.41 -12.17 11.21
N ARG A 47 14.36 -11.65 10.00
CA ARG A 47 15.19 -10.51 9.59
C ARG A 47 14.76 -9.23 10.31
N THR A 48 13.48 -8.98 10.43
CA THR A 48 12.96 -7.87 11.23
C THR A 48 13.32 -8.07 12.70
N ARG A 49 13.11 -9.27 13.24
CA ARG A 49 13.45 -9.58 14.64
C ARG A 49 14.94 -9.35 14.96
N ALA A 50 15.84 -9.71 14.05
CA ALA A 50 17.29 -9.53 14.23
C ALA A 50 17.74 -8.06 14.25
N ALA A 51 16.95 -7.14 13.71
CA ALA A 51 17.24 -5.71 13.72
C ALA A 51 16.77 -5.00 14.99
N LEU A 52 16.04 -5.67 15.88
CA LEU A 52 15.40 -5.06 17.05
C LEU A 52 16.14 -5.37 18.34
N ALA A 53 16.20 -4.38 19.23
CA ALA A 53 16.75 -4.53 20.59
C ALA A 53 15.85 -5.42 21.48
N ALA A 54 14.53 -5.30 21.31
CA ALA A 54 13.55 -6.11 22.02
C ALA A 54 12.22 -6.24 21.26
N VAL A 55 11.46 -7.31 21.56
CA VAL A 55 10.10 -7.54 21.06
C VAL A 55 9.19 -7.92 22.21
N THR A 56 8.08 -7.24 22.36
CA THR A 56 6.98 -7.59 23.27
C THR A 56 5.75 -7.95 22.44
N GLU A 57 5.45 -9.24 22.42
CA GLU A 57 4.25 -9.78 21.77
C GLU A 57 3.10 -9.78 22.79
N VAL A 58 1.93 -9.34 22.38
CA VAL A 58 0.77 -9.22 23.24
C VAL A 58 -0.41 -9.91 22.61
N ASP A 59 -1.03 -10.83 23.33
CA ASP A 59 -2.30 -11.40 22.93
C ASP A 59 -3.39 -10.32 23.11
N THR A 60 -4.04 -10.00 22.03
CA THR A 60 -5.14 -9.05 22.01
C THR A 60 -6.44 -9.74 21.62
N PRO A 61 -7.60 -9.22 22.06
CA PRO A 61 -8.86 -9.74 21.60
C PRO A 61 -8.88 -9.84 20.06
N GLY A 62 -9.25 -10.99 19.54
CA GLY A 62 -9.38 -11.20 18.10
C GLY A 62 -10.33 -10.16 17.46
N ARG A 63 -10.23 -9.97 16.15
CA ARG A 63 -11.25 -9.17 15.45
C ARG A 63 -12.62 -9.73 15.79
N PRO A 64 -13.59 -8.89 16.18
CA PRO A 64 -14.96 -9.37 16.37
C PRO A 64 -15.43 -10.08 15.09
N SER A 65 -16.11 -11.20 15.26
CA SER A 65 -16.67 -11.93 14.13
C SER A 65 -17.48 -10.98 13.23
N PRO A 66 -17.43 -11.16 11.90
CA PRO A 66 -18.12 -10.26 10.99
C PRO A 66 -19.60 -10.17 11.38
N PRO A 67 -20.12 -8.96 11.61
CA PRO A 67 -21.47 -8.76 12.10
C PRO A 67 -22.51 -9.31 11.08
N THR A 68 -23.63 -9.85 11.58
CA THR A 68 -24.76 -10.21 10.73
C THR A 68 -25.28 -8.98 9.97
N ARG A 69 -26.01 -9.17 8.85
CA ARG A 69 -26.57 -8.05 8.06
C ARG A 69 -27.41 -7.07 8.90
N ALA A 70 -28.13 -7.56 9.91
CA ALA A 70 -28.94 -6.71 10.80
C ALA A 70 -28.09 -5.94 11.80
N SER A 71 -27.11 -6.59 12.42
CA SER A 71 -26.20 -5.93 13.37
C SER A 71 -25.24 -4.95 12.68
N ARG A 72 -24.87 -5.16 11.41
CA ARG A 72 -24.16 -4.15 10.60
C ARG A 72 -24.95 -2.86 10.46
N ARG A 73 -26.25 -2.93 10.13
CA ARG A 73 -27.09 -1.71 9.96
C ARG A 73 -27.20 -0.89 11.25
N LEU A 74 -27.37 -1.53 12.40
CA LEU A 74 -27.40 -0.87 13.70
C LEU A 74 -26.02 -0.33 14.11
N GLY A 75 -24.97 -1.10 13.88
CA GLY A 75 -23.59 -0.70 14.12
C GLY A 75 -23.16 0.48 13.26
N ASP A 76 -23.55 0.51 11.98
CA ASP A 76 -23.29 1.63 11.05
C ASP A 76 -24.00 2.91 11.53
N LEU A 77 -25.26 2.79 11.97
CA LEU A 77 -26.03 3.93 12.46
C LEU A 77 -25.43 4.49 13.76
N ARG A 78 -25.04 3.62 14.70
CA ARG A 78 -24.36 4.01 15.94
C ARG A 78 -23.03 4.70 15.67
N ARG A 79 -22.20 4.14 14.77
CA ARG A 79 -20.91 4.73 14.40
C ARG A 79 -21.07 6.15 13.84
N VAL A 80 -22.03 6.33 12.94
CA VAL A 80 -22.26 7.63 12.28
C VAL A 80 -22.88 8.67 13.20
N LEU A 81 -23.75 8.27 14.13
CA LEU A 81 -24.50 9.19 14.99
C LEU A 81 -23.81 9.44 16.33
N VAL A 82 -23.10 8.45 16.88
CA VAL A 82 -22.57 8.48 18.25
C VAL A 82 -21.04 8.53 18.24
N ASP A 83 -20.37 7.57 17.60
CA ASP A 83 -18.92 7.43 17.73
C ASP A 83 -18.14 8.49 16.93
N ARG A 84 -18.62 8.91 15.79
CA ARG A 84 -17.99 9.90 14.87
C ARG A 84 -16.50 9.66 14.60
N GLN A 85 -16.11 8.39 14.56
CA GLN A 85 -14.75 7.93 14.31
C GLN A 85 -14.73 6.90 13.19
N PRO A 86 -13.61 6.72 12.48
CA PRO A 86 -13.46 5.65 11.49
C PRO A 86 -13.74 4.28 12.09
N ALA A 87 -14.39 3.41 11.32
CA ALA A 87 -14.77 2.07 11.78
C ALA A 87 -13.57 1.27 12.32
N ALA A 88 -12.43 1.33 11.62
CA ALA A 88 -11.22 0.65 12.03
C ALA A 88 -10.71 1.08 13.41
N VAL A 89 -10.90 2.34 13.79
CA VAL A 89 -10.54 2.87 15.10
C VAL A 89 -11.46 2.30 16.18
N VAL A 90 -12.77 2.33 15.94
CA VAL A 90 -13.77 1.82 16.89
C VAL A 90 -13.58 0.33 17.14
N GLU A 91 -13.33 -0.44 16.12
CA GLU A 91 -13.13 -1.90 16.18
C GLU A 91 -11.83 -2.30 16.90
N ASN A 92 -10.86 -1.40 16.99
CA ASN A 92 -9.56 -1.67 17.63
C ASN A 92 -9.41 -1.03 19.02
N ARG A 93 -10.44 -0.42 19.61
CA ARG A 93 -10.36 0.20 20.96
C ARG A 93 -9.76 -0.74 22.02
N GLY A 94 -10.26 -1.97 22.10
CA GLY A 94 -9.72 -2.96 23.06
C GLY A 94 -8.24 -3.29 22.85
N ARG A 95 -7.76 -3.30 21.61
CA ARG A 95 -6.33 -3.45 21.32
C ARG A 95 -5.53 -2.24 21.78
N VAL A 96 -6.03 -1.03 21.51
CA VAL A 96 -5.41 0.22 21.95
C VAL A 96 -5.24 0.23 23.45
N ASP A 97 -6.26 -0.16 24.22
CA ASP A 97 -6.22 -0.19 25.69
C ASP A 97 -5.17 -1.16 26.22
N VAL A 98 -5.10 -2.37 25.65
CA VAL A 98 -4.10 -3.40 26.00
C VAL A 98 -2.70 -2.93 25.67
N LEU A 99 -2.46 -2.42 24.46
CA LEU A 99 -1.16 -1.90 24.04
C LEU A 99 -0.74 -0.68 24.88
N ALA A 100 -1.65 0.24 25.18
CA ALA A 100 -1.38 1.38 26.05
C ALA A 100 -0.98 0.97 27.48
N SER A 101 -1.63 -0.04 28.03
CA SER A 101 -1.25 -0.62 29.34
C SER A 101 0.15 -1.21 29.30
N ARG A 102 0.46 -2.00 28.28
CA ARG A 102 1.78 -2.59 28.12
C ARG A 102 2.88 -1.55 27.87
N MET A 103 2.62 -0.57 27.01
CA MET A 103 3.54 0.54 26.77
C MET A 103 3.94 1.24 28.10
N ARG A 104 2.98 1.52 28.96
CA ARG A 104 3.26 2.14 30.27
C ARG A 104 4.17 1.30 31.17
N ALA A 105 4.10 -0.04 31.03
CA ALA A 105 4.93 -0.96 31.79
C ALA A 105 6.36 -1.10 31.24
N LEU A 106 6.59 -0.75 29.97
CA LEU A 106 7.91 -0.79 29.32
C LEU A 106 8.81 0.42 29.69
N GLY A 107 8.24 1.47 30.30
CA GLY A 107 8.96 2.67 30.67
C GLY A 107 8.95 3.75 29.58
N ASP A 108 9.92 4.67 29.63
CA ASP A 108 9.98 5.84 28.76
C ASP A 108 10.89 5.59 27.53
N PHE A 109 10.50 6.21 26.42
CA PHE A 109 11.21 6.15 25.14
C PHE A 109 11.41 7.56 24.60
N ASP A 110 12.53 7.76 23.89
CA ASP A 110 12.87 9.03 23.24
C ASP A 110 12.00 9.26 21.98
N LEU A 111 11.58 8.16 21.34
CA LEU A 111 10.73 8.15 20.14
C LEU A 111 9.67 7.06 20.28
N VAL A 112 8.43 7.38 19.98
CA VAL A 112 7.32 6.41 19.85
C VAL A 112 6.75 6.49 18.45
N CYS A 113 6.90 5.43 17.65
CA CYS A 113 6.29 5.29 16.32
C CYS A 113 5.04 4.42 16.43
N VAL A 114 3.92 4.91 15.95
CA VAL A 114 2.64 4.20 15.91
C VAL A 114 2.27 3.96 14.45
N GLU A 115 2.01 2.70 14.08
CA GLU A 115 1.60 2.38 12.72
C GLU A 115 0.09 2.14 12.64
N HIS A 116 -0.49 2.67 11.56
CA HIS A 116 -1.90 2.68 11.20
C HIS A 116 -2.82 3.60 12.02
N ASP A 117 -3.79 4.16 11.30
CA ASP A 117 -4.89 4.99 11.81
C ASP A 117 -5.66 4.34 12.97
N ARG A 118 -5.83 3.01 12.93
CA ARG A 118 -6.56 2.24 13.95
C ARG A 118 -5.91 2.25 15.33
N LEU A 119 -4.59 2.45 15.42
CA LEU A 119 -3.87 2.58 16.68
C LEU A 119 -3.62 4.04 17.08
N ALA A 120 -3.88 5.02 16.20
CA ALA A 120 -3.61 6.42 16.47
C ALA A 120 -4.16 6.95 17.81
N PRO A 121 -5.33 6.50 18.32
CA PRO A 121 -5.81 6.94 19.63
C PRO A 121 -4.92 6.59 20.82
N ILE A 122 -3.92 5.71 20.66
CA ILE A 122 -2.96 5.37 21.73
C ILE A 122 -2.18 6.60 22.23
N VAL A 123 -2.13 7.67 21.43
CA VAL A 123 -1.52 8.95 21.82
C VAL A 123 -2.14 9.55 23.11
N THR A 124 -3.38 9.21 23.43
CA THR A 124 -4.03 9.61 24.69
C THR A 124 -3.34 9.03 25.93
N ALA A 125 -2.53 7.99 25.75
CA ALA A 125 -1.70 7.42 26.82
C ALA A 125 -0.34 8.09 26.96
N ARG A 126 -0.03 9.11 26.14
CA ARG A 126 1.21 9.91 26.18
C ARG A 126 1.33 10.62 27.52
N ARG A 127 2.50 10.52 28.15
CA ARG A 127 2.81 11.24 29.39
C ARG A 127 3.44 12.59 29.08
N ALA A 128 3.24 13.57 29.94
CA ALA A 128 3.94 14.84 29.87
C ALA A 128 5.45 14.60 29.98
N GLY A 129 6.23 15.24 29.11
CA GLY A 129 7.67 15.05 29.05
C GLY A 129 8.15 13.74 28.39
N SER A 130 7.25 12.89 27.88
CA SER A 130 7.63 11.73 27.05
C SER A 130 8.27 12.21 25.75
N GLY A 131 9.09 11.32 25.12
CA GLY A 131 9.75 11.60 23.87
C GLY A 131 8.83 11.96 22.69
N ARG A 132 9.40 12.05 21.52
CA ARG A 132 8.69 12.40 20.28
C ARG A 132 7.75 11.28 19.83
N TRP A 133 6.58 11.65 19.33
CA TRP A 133 5.56 10.73 18.83
C TRP A 133 5.36 10.90 17.33
N ALA A 134 5.51 9.80 16.58
CA ALA A 134 5.30 9.74 15.15
C ALA A 134 4.15 8.79 14.80
N LEU A 135 3.30 9.18 13.85
CA LEU A 135 2.20 8.37 13.34
C LEU A 135 2.42 8.05 11.87
N GLY A 136 2.43 6.78 11.54
CA GLY A 136 2.40 6.27 10.17
C GLY A 136 0.98 6.02 9.69
N LEU A 137 0.57 6.67 8.61
CA LEU A 137 -0.70 6.43 7.94
C LEU A 137 -0.43 5.79 6.58
N GLN A 138 -0.89 4.56 6.38
CA GLN A 138 -0.69 3.85 5.10
C GLN A 138 -1.71 4.25 4.03
N ASN A 139 -2.88 4.69 4.44
CA ASN A 139 -3.94 5.27 3.63
C ASN A 139 -4.75 6.20 4.51
N LEU A 140 -5.19 7.32 3.95
CA LEU A 140 -6.11 8.19 4.66
C LEU A 140 -7.51 7.58 4.69
N PRO A 141 -8.14 7.42 5.87
CA PRO A 141 -9.52 6.96 5.99
C PRO A 141 -10.50 7.80 5.15
N SER A 142 -10.30 9.12 5.06
CA SER A 142 -11.14 10.03 4.26
C SER A 142 -11.03 9.74 2.76
N GLU A 143 -9.82 9.47 2.25
CA GLU A 143 -9.59 9.15 0.85
C GLU A 143 -10.20 7.79 0.47
N ARG A 144 -10.10 6.79 1.35
CA ARG A 144 -10.81 5.53 1.17
C ARG A 144 -12.32 5.75 1.04
N LYS A 145 -12.91 6.60 1.90
CA LYS A 145 -14.34 6.94 1.83
C LYS A 145 -14.70 7.76 0.61
N ARG A 146 -13.83 8.61 0.13
CA ARG A 146 -13.99 9.33 -1.15
C ARG A 146 -14.14 8.35 -2.31
N HIS A 147 -13.31 7.30 -2.35
CA HIS A 147 -13.42 6.25 -3.36
C HIS A 147 -14.72 5.43 -3.23
N GLU A 148 -15.09 5.00 -2.02
CA GLU A 148 -16.37 4.30 -1.79
C GLU A 148 -17.56 5.17 -2.25
N LEU A 149 -17.48 6.49 -2.10
CA LEU A 149 -18.49 7.43 -2.56
C LEU A 149 -18.68 7.42 -4.08
N THR A 150 -17.61 7.25 -4.86
CA THR A 150 -17.71 7.14 -6.34
C THR A 150 -18.44 5.88 -6.79
N LEU A 151 -18.35 4.81 -5.99
CA LEU A 151 -18.98 3.52 -6.26
C LEU A 151 -20.41 3.41 -5.69
N ALA A 152 -20.90 4.45 -4.99
CA ALA A 152 -22.19 4.42 -4.31
C ALA A 152 -23.36 4.44 -5.30
N SER A 153 -24.15 3.37 -5.35
CA SER A 153 -25.27 3.18 -6.24
C SER A 153 -26.59 3.84 -5.74
N THR A 154 -26.72 4.04 -4.41
CA THR A 154 -27.96 4.57 -3.80
C THR A 154 -27.74 5.94 -3.13
N ARG A 155 -28.82 6.76 -3.04
CA ARG A 155 -28.81 8.05 -2.31
C ARG A 155 -28.41 7.87 -0.84
N ARG A 156 -28.85 6.76 -0.20
CA ARG A 156 -28.53 6.44 1.20
C ARG A 156 -27.03 6.14 1.38
N GLN A 157 -26.43 5.34 0.48
CA GLN A 157 -24.98 5.07 0.51
C GLN A 157 -24.17 6.35 0.31
N ARG A 158 -24.55 7.21 -0.65
CA ARG A 158 -23.89 8.49 -0.88
C ARG A 158 -23.92 9.38 0.36
N TRP A 159 -25.08 9.47 1.02
CA TRP A 159 -25.21 10.24 2.27
C TRP A 159 -24.32 9.67 3.38
N LEU A 160 -24.35 8.34 3.57
CA LEU A 160 -23.55 7.66 4.59
C LEU A 160 -22.05 7.89 4.35
N TYR A 161 -21.54 7.65 3.14
CA TYR A 161 -20.12 7.81 2.82
C TYR A 161 -19.65 9.26 2.92
N ARG A 162 -20.47 10.23 2.55
CA ARG A 162 -20.15 11.66 2.78
C ARG A 162 -20.00 11.97 4.26
N ARG A 163 -20.87 11.42 5.09
CA ARG A 163 -20.81 11.61 6.53
C ARG A 163 -19.56 10.96 7.13
N GLU A 164 -19.31 9.71 6.80
CA GLU A 164 -18.12 8.98 7.24
C GLU A 164 -16.83 9.65 6.76
N MET A 165 -16.80 10.18 5.56
CA MET A 165 -15.67 10.97 5.03
C MET A 165 -15.43 12.25 5.87
N ALA A 166 -16.49 12.97 6.25
CA ALA A 166 -16.36 14.15 7.09
C ALA A 166 -15.88 13.81 8.51
N ASP A 167 -16.33 12.68 9.07
CA ASP A 167 -15.86 12.17 10.36
C ASP A 167 -14.39 11.72 10.30
N ALA A 168 -13.99 11.06 9.20
CA ALA A 168 -12.62 10.66 8.95
C ALA A 168 -11.67 11.86 8.86
N ARG A 169 -12.03 12.90 8.12
CA ARG A 169 -11.24 14.16 8.03
C ARG A 169 -11.05 14.83 9.39
N ARG A 170 -12.09 14.87 10.22
CA ARG A 170 -11.97 15.40 11.59
C ARG A 170 -11.03 14.58 12.44
N PHE A 171 -11.13 13.24 12.34
CA PHE A 171 -10.23 12.33 13.02
C PHE A 171 -8.78 12.51 12.57
N GLU A 172 -8.53 12.56 11.26
CA GLU A 172 -7.21 12.79 10.66
C GLU A 172 -6.58 14.11 11.14
N ALA A 173 -7.36 15.20 11.13
CA ALA A 173 -6.89 16.49 11.64
C ALA A 173 -6.54 16.43 13.13
N ALA A 174 -7.39 15.82 13.95
CA ALA A 174 -7.15 15.67 15.39
C ALA A 174 -5.89 14.81 15.67
N MET A 175 -5.66 13.77 14.88
CA MET A 175 -4.44 12.95 15.01
C MET A 175 -3.19 13.70 14.52
N ALA A 176 -3.30 14.46 13.45
CA ALA A 176 -2.21 15.32 12.99
C ALA A 176 -1.79 16.36 14.03
N ASP A 177 -2.73 16.86 14.82
CA ASP A 177 -2.45 17.79 15.94
C ASP A 177 -1.87 17.09 17.18
N ALA A 178 -2.21 15.83 17.40
CA ALA A 178 -1.82 15.08 18.61
C ALA A 178 -0.42 14.49 18.52
N TYR A 179 0.10 14.26 17.30
CA TYR A 179 1.42 13.70 17.05
C TYR A 179 2.43 14.78 16.65
N ASP A 180 3.70 14.60 17.04
CA ASP A 180 4.79 15.53 16.69
C ASP A 180 5.20 15.39 15.22
N LEU A 181 4.92 14.24 14.62
CA LEU A 181 5.17 13.93 13.21
C LEU A 181 4.09 12.99 12.68
N VAL A 182 3.58 13.28 11.48
CA VAL A 182 2.78 12.31 10.72
C VAL A 182 3.49 12.04 9.39
N PHE A 183 3.58 10.76 9.01
CA PHE A 183 4.14 10.36 7.72
C PHE A 183 3.16 9.53 6.92
N VAL A 184 3.12 9.81 5.62
CA VAL A 184 2.15 9.26 4.65
C VAL A 184 2.88 8.76 3.40
N PRO A 185 2.28 7.85 2.60
CA PRO A 185 2.96 7.24 1.46
C PRO A 185 3.02 8.12 0.21
N SER A 186 2.20 9.16 0.09
CA SER A 186 2.13 9.98 -1.14
C SER A 186 2.06 11.47 -0.87
N ALA A 187 2.41 12.28 -1.88
CA ALA A 187 2.29 13.72 -1.82
C ALA A 187 0.82 14.17 -1.77
N GLU A 188 -0.06 13.41 -2.42
CA GLU A 188 -1.50 13.63 -2.43
C GLU A 188 -2.11 13.45 -1.04
N ASP A 189 -1.71 12.37 -0.34
CA ASP A 189 -2.11 12.15 1.05
C ASP A 189 -1.58 13.26 1.96
N ALA A 190 -0.34 13.69 1.76
CA ALA A 190 0.25 14.80 2.52
C ALA A 190 -0.50 16.12 2.28
N ALA A 191 -0.87 16.40 1.03
CA ALA A 191 -1.65 17.59 0.67
C ALA A 191 -3.07 17.54 1.27
N THR A 192 -3.70 16.37 1.29
CA THR A 192 -5.03 16.15 1.88
C THR A 192 -5.00 16.34 3.40
N LEU A 193 -3.98 15.79 4.07
CA LEU A 193 -3.84 15.90 5.52
C LEU A 193 -3.43 17.32 5.95
N GLY A 194 -2.61 18.00 5.13
CA GLY A 194 -2.02 19.30 5.46
C GLY A 194 -1.02 19.22 6.62
N ARG A 195 -0.71 20.37 7.25
CA ARG A 195 0.05 20.48 8.52
C ARG A 195 1.43 19.82 8.53
N GLY A 196 2.12 19.81 7.39
CA GLY A 196 3.52 19.37 7.32
C GLY A 196 3.72 17.88 7.47
N ALA A 197 2.75 17.07 7.04
CA ALA A 197 2.95 15.63 6.91
C ALA A 197 4.16 15.34 6.02
N VAL A 198 4.96 14.35 6.42
CA VAL A 198 6.17 13.96 5.70
C VAL A 198 5.84 12.81 4.76
N VAL A 199 6.26 12.94 3.50
CA VAL A 199 6.06 11.89 2.51
C VAL A 199 7.18 10.84 2.65
N ILE A 200 6.79 9.65 3.08
CA ILE A 200 7.62 8.44 3.11
C ILE A 200 6.93 7.42 2.19
N PRO A 201 7.29 7.34 0.92
CA PRO A 201 6.61 6.44 -0.02
C PRO A 201 6.87 4.96 0.31
N ASN A 202 6.11 4.08 -0.33
CA ASN A 202 6.43 2.67 -0.33
C ASN A 202 7.69 2.44 -1.15
N GLY A 203 8.47 1.44 -0.77
CA GLY A 203 9.68 1.05 -1.45
C GLY A 203 9.55 -0.27 -2.19
N VAL A 204 10.63 -0.68 -2.84
CA VAL A 204 10.78 -1.97 -3.50
C VAL A 204 12.06 -2.67 -3.06
N ASP A 205 12.02 -3.99 -2.92
CA ASP A 205 13.20 -4.82 -2.64
C ASP A 205 13.99 -5.07 -3.93
N THR A 206 14.98 -4.24 -4.20
CA THR A 206 15.85 -4.34 -5.38
C THR A 206 16.83 -5.52 -5.30
N GLY A 207 16.93 -6.21 -4.18
CA GLY A 207 17.63 -7.47 -4.02
C GLY A 207 16.79 -8.67 -4.49
N ARG A 208 15.48 -8.59 -4.28
CA ARG A 208 14.49 -9.59 -4.72
C ARG A 208 14.07 -9.38 -6.18
N PHE A 209 13.76 -8.14 -6.57
CA PHE A 209 13.36 -7.77 -7.93
C PHE A 209 14.58 -7.18 -8.66
N ARG A 210 15.17 -7.95 -9.55
CA ARG A 210 16.38 -7.55 -10.28
C ARG A 210 16.10 -7.51 -11.79
N PRO A 211 16.67 -6.56 -12.51
CA PRO A 211 16.53 -6.54 -13.96
C PRO A 211 17.04 -7.84 -14.58
N THR A 212 16.22 -8.42 -15.44
CA THR A 212 16.56 -9.58 -16.28
C THR A 212 16.29 -9.23 -17.75
N PRO A 213 16.91 -9.91 -18.73
CA PRO A 213 16.64 -9.69 -20.14
C PRO A 213 15.14 -9.77 -20.47
N LEU A 214 14.70 -8.98 -21.44
CA LEU A 214 13.32 -9.01 -21.89
C LEU A 214 13.06 -10.28 -22.72
N PRO A 215 12.02 -11.06 -22.41
CA PRO A 215 11.66 -12.21 -23.25
C PRO A 215 11.16 -11.75 -24.63
N ALA A 216 11.41 -12.58 -25.64
CA ALA A 216 10.87 -12.36 -26.99
C ALA A 216 9.36 -12.68 -27.07
N SER A 217 8.85 -13.55 -26.21
CA SER A 217 7.42 -13.90 -26.16
C SER A 217 6.56 -12.70 -25.83
N PRO A 218 5.43 -12.45 -26.53
CA PRO A 218 4.54 -11.32 -26.28
C PRO A 218 3.65 -11.56 -25.05
N THR A 219 4.28 -11.87 -23.93
CA THR A 219 3.62 -12.16 -22.66
C THR A 219 3.45 -10.90 -21.83
N LEU A 220 2.23 -10.65 -21.42
CA LEU A 220 1.83 -9.60 -20.48
C LEU A 220 1.69 -10.20 -19.08
N VAL A 221 1.98 -9.43 -18.04
CA VAL A 221 1.72 -9.86 -16.66
C VAL A 221 1.03 -8.77 -15.87
N PHE A 222 0.05 -9.19 -15.07
CA PHE A 222 -0.55 -8.39 -14.01
C PHE A 222 -0.33 -9.09 -12.68
N THR A 223 0.13 -8.37 -11.65
CA THR A 223 0.34 -8.91 -10.30
C THR A 223 -0.50 -8.18 -9.27
N GLY A 224 -0.97 -8.89 -8.21
CA GLY A 224 -1.63 -8.24 -7.07
C GLY A 224 -2.59 -9.13 -6.29
N THR A 225 -3.19 -8.56 -5.24
CA THR A 225 -4.29 -9.22 -4.52
C THR A 225 -5.55 -9.17 -5.38
N LEU A 226 -6.07 -10.34 -5.77
CA LEU A 226 -7.15 -10.48 -6.75
C LEU A 226 -8.55 -10.40 -6.11
N SER A 227 -8.63 -10.14 -4.80
CA SER A 227 -9.84 -9.77 -4.06
C SER A 227 -9.95 -8.26 -3.81
N TRP A 228 -8.87 -7.48 -4.06
CA TRP A 228 -8.88 -6.05 -3.85
C TRP A 228 -9.55 -5.32 -5.02
N GLN A 229 -10.66 -4.61 -4.72
CA GLN A 229 -11.54 -4.01 -5.73
C GLN A 229 -10.83 -3.20 -6.85
N PRO A 230 -9.84 -2.33 -6.56
CA PRO A 230 -9.12 -1.64 -7.64
C PRO A 230 -8.38 -2.57 -8.60
N ASN A 231 -7.88 -3.71 -8.13
CA ASN A 231 -7.26 -4.72 -8.97
C ASN A 231 -8.30 -5.46 -9.81
N VAL A 232 -9.41 -5.84 -9.18
CA VAL A 232 -10.53 -6.55 -9.84
C VAL A 232 -11.11 -5.70 -10.96
N ASP A 233 -11.40 -4.42 -10.68
CA ASP A 233 -11.91 -3.46 -11.67
C ASP A 233 -10.91 -3.29 -12.84
N GLY A 234 -9.65 -2.98 -12.53
CA GLY A 234 -8.64 -2.68 -13.54
C GLY A 234 -8.33 -3.86 -14.44
N ILE A 235 -8.13 -5.07 -13.86
CA ILE A 235 -7.82 -6.26 -14.68
C ILE A 235 -9.02 -6.75 -15.49
N THR A 236 -10.22 -6.64 -14.94
CA THR A 236 -11.44 -6.99 -15.68
C THR A 236 -11.67 -6.05 -16.86
N TRP A 237 -11.50 -4.75 -16.66
CA TRP A 237 -11.55 -3.76 -17.71
C TRP A 237 -10.49 -4.00 -18.78
N PHE A 238 -9.23 -4.24 -18.38
CA PHE A 238 -8.15 -4.54 -19.32
C PHE A 238 -8.47 -5.77 -20.18
N CYS A 239 -8.90 -6.86 -19.57
CA CYS A 239 -9.23 -8.09 -20.28
C CYS A 239 -10.38 -7.93 -21.26
N ARG A 240 -11.38 -7.09 -20.95
CA ARG A 240 -12.58 -6.94 -21.78
C ARG A 240 -12.45 -5.88 -22.86
N GLU A 241 -11.75 -4.80 -22.58
CA GLU A 241 -11.75 -3.63 -23.47
C GLU A 241 -10.38 -3.35 -24.11
N VAL A 242 -9.28 -3.69 -23.45
CA VAL A 242 -7.92 -3.39 -23.94
C VAL A 242 -7.29 -4.60 -24.63
N LEU A 243 -7.29 -5.77 -24.00
CA LEU A 243 -6.63 -6.97 -24.52
C LEU A 243 -7.11 -7.37 -25.92
N PRO A 244 -8.42 -7.31 -26.27
CA PRO A 244 -8.85 -7.60 -27.64
C PRO A 244 -8.22 -6.67 -28.69
N LEU A 245 -8.01 -5.39 -28.36
CA LEU A 245 -7.36 -4.43 -29.25
C LEU A 245 -5.86 -4.73 -29.42
N VAL A 246 -5.19 -5.14 -28.35
CA VAL A 246 -3.79 -5.61 -28.40
C VAL A 246 -3.70 -6.85 -29.28
N ARG A 247 -4.55 -7.86 -29.05
CA ARG A 247 -4.53 -9.12 -29.82
C ARG A 247 -4.91 -8.96 -31.30
N ALA A 248 -5.68 -7.93 -31.63
CA ALA A 248 -5.94 -7.57 -33.03
C ALA A 248 -4.66 -7.18 -33.80
N LYS A 249 -3.62 -6.70 -33.08
CA LYS A 249 -2.30 -6.33 -33.64
C LYS A 249 -1.22 -7.37 -33.36
N VAL A 250 -1.30 -8.05 -32.23
CA VAL A 250 -0.36 -9.10 -31.78
C VAL A 250 -1.20 -10.33 -31.37
N PRO A 251 -1.60 -11.18 -32.34
CA PRO A 251 -2.52 -12.31 -32.10
C PRO A 251 -2.05 -13.28 -31.02
N ASP A 252 -0.72 -13.47 -30.90
CA ASP A 252 -0.09 -14.36 -29.93
C ASP A 252 0.10 -13.73 -28.54
N ALA A 253 -0.36 -12.49 -28.33
CA ALA A 253 -0.27 -11.85 -27.02
C ALA A 253 -1.06 -12.65 -25.97
N ARG A 254 -0.40 -12.92 -24.83
CA ARG A 254 -0.95 -13.66 -23.68
C ARG A 254 -0.85 -12.81 -22.43
N LEU A 255 -1.80 -13.00 -21.53
CA LEU A 255 -1.84 -12.30 -20.24
C LEU A 255 -1.85 -13.31 -19.11
N ASP A 256 -0.87 -13.22 -18.23
CA ASP A 256 -0.81 -13.90 -16.96
C ASP A 256 -1.32 -12.97 -15.85
N VAL A 257 -2.44 -13.35 -15.22
CA VAL A 257 -3.04 -12.68 -14.06
C VAL A 257 -2.61 -13.43 -12.81
N VAL A 258 -1.71 -12.84 -12.04
CA VAL A 258 -0.99 -13.53 -10.95
C VAL A 258 -1.31 -12.87 -9.61
N GLY A 259 -1.74 -13.66 -8.63
CA GLY A 259 -1.97 -13.08 -7.29
C GLY A 259 -2.76 -13.94 -6.34
N ARG A 260 -3.04 -13.35 -5.17
CA ARG A 260 -3.70 -14.05 -4.07
C ARG A 260 -5.21 -13.78 -4.06
N GLU A 261 -5.95 -14.75 -3.50
CA GLU A 261 -7.37 -14.61 -3.17
C GLU A 261 -8.22 -14.16 -4.37
N PRO A 262 -8.24 -14.86 -5.49
CA PRO A 262 -9.03 -14.44 -6.64
C PRO A 262 -10.53 -14.50 -6.34
N LEU A 263 -11.25 -13.41 -6.59
CA LEU A 263 -12.68 -13.42 -6.63
C LEU A 263 -13.17 -14.26 -7.82
N PRO A 264 -14.39 -14.85 -7.74
CA PRO A 264 -14.94 -15.66 -8.83
C PRO A 264 -14.98 -14.95 -10.18
N GLU A 265 -15.20 -13.65 -10.19
CA GLU A 265 -15.18 -12.81 -11.40
C GLU A 265 -13.79 -12.68 -12.03
N VAL A 266 -12.72 -12.65 -11.22
CA VAL A 266 -11.34 -12.65 -11.72
C VAL A 266 -10.95 -14.04 -12.19
N ALA A 267 -11.30 -15.08 -11.45
CA ALA A 267 -11.07 -16.46 -11.88
C ALA A 267 -11.75 -16.78 -13.23
N ALA A 268 -12.92 -16.19 -13.47
CA ALA A 268 -13.66 -16.36 -14.73
C ALA A 268 -12.95 -15.73 -15.94
N LEU A 269 -11.99 -14.82 -15.75
CA LEU A 269 -11.19 -14.25 -16.85
C LEU A 269 -10.35 -15.29 -17.58
N ALA A 270 -10.01 -16.41 -16.93
CA ALA A 270 -9.32 -17.54 -17.56
C ALA A 270 -10.12 -18.22 -18.71
N ARG A 271 -11.40 -17.86 -18.87
CA ARG A 271 -12.22 -18.32 -20.02
C ARG A 271 -12.03 -17.46 -21.27
N LEU A 272 -11.39 -16.30 -21.13
CA LEU A 272 -11.07 -15.43 -22.26
C LEU A 272 -9.82 -15.94 -22.98
N ASP A 273 -9.85 -15.87 -24.30
CA ASP A 273 -8.71 -16.31 -25.11
C ASP A 273 -7.46 -15.47 -24.83
N GLY A 274 -6.34 -16.16 -24.62
CA GLY A 274 -5.07 -15.54 -24.28
C GLY A 274 -4.91 -15.07 -22.82
N VAL A 275 -5.83 -15.42 -21.90
CA VAL A 275 -5.76 -15.10 -20.48
C VAL A 275 -5.56 -16.35 -19.63
N ALA A 276 -4.56 -16.33 -18.77
CA ALA A 276 -4.35 -17.33 -17.72
C ALA A 276 -4.39 -16.66 -16.33
N VAL A 277 -5.02 -17.33 -15.35
CA VAL A 277 -5.11 -16.85 -13.97
C VAL A 277 -4.35 -17.82 -13.08
N HIS A 278 -3.38 -17.30 -12.31
CA HIS A 278 -2.49 -18.07 -11.44
C HIS A 278 -2.70 -17.65 -9.99
N PRO A 279 -3.61 -18.34 -9.26
CA PRO A 279 -3.90 -18.00 -7.88
C PRO A 279 -2.80 -18.45 -6.93
N ASP A 280 -2.62 -17.68 -5.87
CA ASP A 280 -1.86 -18.04 -4.67
C ASP A 280 -0.44 -18.56 -4.92
N VAL A 281 0.23 -18.01 -5.93
CA VAL A 281 1.61 -18.39 -6.26
C VAL A 281 2.58 -18.03 -5.14
N PRO A 282 3.61 -18.85 -4.87
CA PRO A 282 4.59 -18.57 -3.82
C PRO A 282 5.41 -17.30 -4.05
N SER A 283 5.62 -16.91 -5.33
CA SER A 283 6.37 -15.72 -5.72
C SER A 283 5.88 -15.18 -7.05
N VAL A 284 5.80 -13.85 -7.17
CA VAL A 284 5.51 -13.17 -8.44
C VAL A 284 6.75 -12.96 -9.30
N VAL A 285 7.96 -13.17 -8.74
CA VAL A 285 9.23 -12.90 -9.43
C VAL A 285 9.36 -13.68 -10.75
N PRO A 286 9.15 -15.01 -10.80
CA PRO A 286 9.27 -15.76 -12.05
C PRO A 286 8.29 -15.29 -13.14
N TRP A 287 7.12 -14.81 -12.74
CA TRP A 287 6.10 -14.29 -13.65
C TRP A 287 6.50 -12.94 -14.24
N LEU A 288 7.09 -12.06 -13.41
CA LEU A 288 7.66 -10.82 -13.90
C LEU A 288 8.82 -11.08 -14.84
N GLU A 289 9.73 -11.98 -14.48
CA GLU A 289 10.89 -12.36 -15.33
C GLU A 289 10.47 -12.96 -16.67
N GLY A 290 9.40 -13.76 -16.69
CA GLY A 290 8.84 -14.38 -17.89
C GLY A 290 7.99 -13.45 -18.76
N ALA A 291 7.67 -12.25 -18.29
CA ALA A 291 6.84 -11.31 -19.02
C ALA A 291 7.66 -10.28 -19.79
N ARG A 292 7.17 -9.92 -21.00
CA ARG A 292 7.73 -8.84 -21.79
C ARG A 292 7.24 -7.47 -21.32
N VAL A 293 5.97 -7.36 -20.92
CA VAL A 293 5.36 -6.10 -20.43
C VAL A 293 4.58 -6.36 -19.14
N ALA A 294 4.77 -5.50 -18.16
CA ALA A 294 3.96 -5.51 -16.94
C ALA A 294 2.83 -4.47 -17.01
N LEU A 295 1.67 -4.85 -16.49
CA LEU A 295 0.45 -4.06 -16.57
C LEU A 295 0.04 -3.49 -15.20
N VAL A 296 -0.32 -2.20 -15.19
CA VAL A 296 -0.87 -1.53 -14.01
C VAL A 296 -2.15 -0.76 -14.38
N PRO A 297 -3.22 -1.46 -14.79
CA PRO A 297 -4.43 -0.86 -15.33
C PRO A 297 -5.41 -0.39 -14.22
N VAL A 298 -4.90 0.13 -13.11
CA VAL A 298 -5.69 0.54 -11.95
C VAL A 298 -6.38 1.86 -12.23
N ARG A 299 -7.72 1.90 -12.13
CA ARG A 299 -8.55 3.07 -12.45
C ARG A 299 -9.12 3.78 -11.22
N ILE A 300 -9.03 3.15 -10.07
CA ILE A 300 -9.55 3.65 -8.78
C ILE A 300 -8.56 3.31 -7.67
N GLY A 301 -8.55 4.08 -6.60
CA GLY A 301 -7.71 3.85 -5.44
C GLY A 301 -6.64 4.93 -5.26
N SER A 302 -6.03 4.99 -4.06
CA SER A 302 -4.94 5.88 -3.68
C SER A 302 -3.72 5.09 -3.17
N GLY A 303 -2.62 5.79 -2.91
CA GLY A 303 -1.38 5.22 -2.38
C GLY A 303 -0.42 4.68 -3.43
N THR A 304 0.83 4.47 -3.05
CA THR A 304 1.92 4.01 -3.93
C THR A 304 1.66 2.61 -4.46
N ARG A 305 1.79 2.44 -5.76
CA ARG A 305 1.53 1.17 -6.47
C ARG A 305 2.76 0.26 -6.42
N LEU A 306 2.87 -0.59 -5.39
CA LEU A 306 3.99 -1.54 -5.23
C LEU A 306 4.24 -2.37 -6.48
N LYS A 307 3.19 -2.86 -7.13
CA LYS A 307 3.31 -3.67 -8.36
C LYS A 307 4.04 -2.96 -9.50
N ALA A 308 3.86 -1.63 -9.63
CA ALA A 308 4.58 -0.84 -10.63
C ALA A 308 6.08 -0.77 -10.28
N LEU A 309 6.42 -0.52 -9.01
CA LEU A 309 7.80 -0.51 -8.54
C LEU A 309 8.47 -1.88 -8.66
N GLU A 310 7.75 -2.95 -8.33
CA GLU A 310 8.24 -4.34 -8.45
C GLU A 310 8.55 -4.69 -9.91
N ALA A 311 7.64 -4.35 -10.83
CA ALA A 311 7.82 -4.57 -12.26
C ALA A 311 8.99 -3.74 -12.82
N MET A 312 9.07 -2.45 -12.49
CA MET A 312 10.18 -1.58 -12.87
C MET A 312 11.51 -2.12 -12.33
N ALA A 313 11.58 -2.48 -11.04
CA ALA A 313 12.79 -3.03 -10.43
C ALA A 313 13.22 -4.36 -11.06
N ALA A 314 12.26 -5.19 -11.51
CA ALA A 314 12.53 -6.41 -12.27
C ALA A 314 12.96 -6.16 -13.73
N GLY A 315 13.08 -4.88 -14.14
CA GLY A 315 13.47 -4.50 -15.49
C GLY A 315 12.38 -4.76 -16.53
N ARG A 316 11.11 -4.71 -16.12
CA ARG A 316 9.97 -4.82 -17.06
C ARG A 316 9.52 -3.43 -17.50
N PRO A 317 9.33 -3.18 -18.81
CA PRO A 317 8.61 -1.98 -19.23
C PRO A 317 7.18 -2.08 -18.73
N VAL A 318 6.68 -0.96 -18.20
CA VAL A 318 5.35 -0.89 -17.57
C VAL A 318 4.40 -0.11 -18.46
N ALA A 319 3.19 -0.64 -18.68
CA ALA A 319 2.07 0.09 -19.24
C ALA A 319 0.92 0.16 -18.22
N GLY A 320 0.33 1.34 -18.04
CA GLY A 320 -0.73 1.50 -17.04
C GLY A 320 -1.49 2.80 -17.19
N THR A 321 -2.38 3.04 -16.25
CA THR A 321 -3.19 4.26 -16.17
C THR A 321 -2.48 5.35 -15.36
N THR A 322 -2.94 6.58 -15.48
CA THR A 322 -2.48 7.70 -14.62
C THR A 322 -2.63 7.36 -13.14
N ILE A 323 -3.77 6.81 -12.73
CA ILE A 323 -4.00 6.33 -11.35
C ILE A 323 -3.08 5.16 -11.00
N GLY A 324 -2.77 4.30 -11.97
CA GLY A 324 -1.83 3.19 -11.79
C GLY A 324 -0.38 3.63 -11.53
N MET A 325 -0.02 4.85 -11.90
CA MET A 325 1.32 5.45 -11.70
C MET A 325 1.34 6.54 -10.61
N GLU A 326 0.21 6.77 -9.95
CA GLU A 326 0.08 7.81 -8.92
C GLU A 326 1.10 7.64 -7.78
N GLY A 327 1.70 8.75 -7.34
CA GLY A 327 2.66 8.78 -6.23
C GLY A 327 4.06 8.25 -6.58
N LEU A 328 4.32 7.87 -7.83
CA LEU A 328 5.62 7.32 -8.27
C LEU A 328 6.53 8.34 -8.97
N GLY A 329 6.03 9.53 -9.30
CA GLY A 329 6.81 10.51 -10.08
C GLY A 329 7.23 9.99 -11.46
N VAL A 330 6.40 9.13 -12.05
CA VAL A 330 6.63 8.55 -13.38
C VAL A 330 6.44 9.62 -14.45
N VAL A 331 7.36 9.66 -15.40
CA VAL A 331 7.25 10.47 -16.62
C VAL A 331 6.85 9.53 -17.76
N ASP A 332 5.69 9.84 -18.38
CA ASP A 332 5.18 9.08 -19.53
C ASP A 332 6.18 9.09 -20.70
N GLY A 333 6.30 7.97 -21.40
CA GLY A 333 7.25 7.76 -22.48
C GLY A 333 8.70 7.54 -22.03
N VAL A 334 9.01 7.76 -20.72
CA VAL A 334 10.36 7.60 -20.15
C VAL A 334 10.42 6.40 -19.20
N HIS A 335 9.65 6.44 -18.11
CA HIS A 335 9.69 5.40 -17.07
C HIS A 335 8.62 4.32 -17.25
N ALA A 336 7.54 4.67 -17.92
CA ALA A 336 6.41 3.81 -18.26
C ALA A 336 5.66 4.42 -19.46
N LEU A 337 4.75 3.67 -20.08
CA LEU A 337 3.74 4.23 -20.97
C LEU A 337 2.40 4.35 -20.23
N VAL A 338 1.80 5.55 -20.25
CA VAL A 338 0.63 5.88 -19.44
C VAL A 338 -0.54 6.29 -20.34
N ALA A 339 -1.69 5.62 -20.18
CA ALA A 339 -2.90 5.94 -20.91
C ALA A 339 -4.15 5.50 -20.14
N ASP A 340 -5.23 6.30 -20.22
CA ASP A 340 -6.46 6.09 -19.42
C ASP A 340 -7.64 5.53 -20.23
N ASP A 341 -7.59 5.56 -21.55
CA ASP A 341 -8.60 4.95 -22.42
C ASP A 341 -8.14 3.64 -23.04
N PRO A 342 -9.07 2.75 -23.43
CA PRO A 342 -8.72 1.43 -23.96
C PRO A 342 -7.85 1.45 -25.20
N GLY A 343 -8.12 2.38 -26.14
CA GLY A 343 -7.40 2.47 -27.42
C GLY A 343 -5.96 2.91 -27.23
N SER A 344 -5.74 3.97 -26.46
CA SER A 344 -4.39 4.48 -26.16
C SER A 344 -3.57 3.50 -25.32
N LEU A 345 -4.19 2.83 -24.33
CA LEU A 345 -3.48 1.83 -23.53
C LEU A 345 -3.13 0.59 -24.37
N ALA A 346 -4.03 0.16 -25.27
CA ALA A 346 -3.73 -0.93 -26.20
C ALA A 346 -2.59 -0.55 -27.17
N ALA A 347 -2.54 0.68 -27.66
CA ALA A 347 -1.46 1.18 -28.49
C ALA A 347 -0.13 1.18 -27.73
N ALA A 348 -0.10 1.67 -26.49
CA ALA A 348 1.08 1.67 -25.62
C ALA A 348 1.62 0.25 -25.37
N VAL A 349 0.73 -0.69 -25.00
CA VAL A 349 1.10 -2.12 -24.82
C VAL A 349 1.64 -2.71 -26.12
N THR A 350 0.97 -2.46 -27.25
CA THR A 350 1.40 -2.96 -28.56
C THR A 350 2.78 -2.44 -28.96
N GLN A 351 3.06 -1.17 -28.72
CA GLN A 351 4.39 -0.59 -28.95
C GLN A 351 5.47 -1.29 -28.13
N LEU A 352 5.26 -1.53 -26.83
CA LEU A 352 6.20 -2.24 -25.98
C LEU A 352 6.38 -3.72 -26.37
N LEU A 353 5.38 -4.32 -27.00
CA LEU A 353 5.49 -5.70 -27.52
C LEU A 353 6.27 -5.78 -28.83
N LEU A 354 6.19 -4.76 -29.69
CA LEU A 354 6.72 -4.81 -31.07
C LEU A 354 8.02 -4.02 -31.27
N ASP A 355 8.29 -3.01 -30.43
CA ASP A 355 9.49 -2.16 -30.51
C ASP A 355 10.46 -2.53 -29.37
N ASP A 356 11.49 -3.31 -29.72
CA ASP A 356 12.52 -3.78 -28.78
C ASP A 356 13.32 -2.61 -28.17
N ASP A 357 13.63 -1.58 -28.96
CA ASP A 357 14.41 -0.44 -28.52
C ASP A 357 13.61 0.42 -27.53
N LEU A 358 12.34 0.69 -27.80
CA LEU A 358 11.45 1.38 -26.88
C LEU A 358 11.28 0.59 -25.59
N ALA A 359 10.98 -0.70 -25.70
CA ALA A 359 10.80 -1.56 -24.52
C ALA A 359 12.07 -1.58 -23.64
N ALA A 360 13.25 -1.71 -24.24
CA ALA A 360 14.51 -1.71 -23.51
C ALA A 360 14.84 -0.34 -22.89
N ARG A 361 14.52 0.78 -23.55
CA ARG A 361 14.71 2.14 -22.98
C ARG A 361 13.82 2.36 -21.79
N VAL A 362 12.51 2.07 -21.92
CA VAL A 362 11.52 2.24 -20.85
C VAL A 362 11.85 1.32 -19.66
N ALA A 363 12.21 0.07 -19.92
CA ALA A 363 12.61 -0.89 -18.89
C ALA A 363 13.81 -0.40 -18.06
N ARG A 364 14.87 0.08 -18.73
CA ARG A 364 16.07 0.61 -18.06
C ARG A 364 15.75 1.85 -17.24
N ALA A 365 15.07 2.83 -17.84
CA ALA A 365 14.70 4.06 -17.14
C ALA A 365 13.79 3.79 -15.93
N GLY A 366 12.80 2.89 -16.08
CA GLY A 366 11.94 2.45 -14.98
C GLY A 366 12.73 1.75 -13.86
N ALA A 367 13.66 0.84 -14.20
CA ALA A 367 14.50 0.15 -13.22
C ALA A 367 15.41 1.12 -12.46
N ASP A 368 16.03 2.07 -13.15
CA ASP A 368 16.87 3.10 -12.53
C ASP A 368 16.03 4.00 -11.61
N HIS A 369 14.84 4.41 -12.05
CA HIS A 369 13.91 5.19 -11.26
C HIS A 369 13.48 4.46 -9.97
N ALA A 370 13.08 3.19 -10.07
CA ALA A 370 12.73 2.38 -8.92
C ALA A 370 13.91 2.20 -7.95
N ARG A 371 15.10 1.92 -8.47
CA ARG A 371 16.30 1.71 -7.66
C ARG A 371 16.78 2.96 -6.94
N THR A 372 16.81 4.10 -7.63
CA THR A 372 17.36 5.35 -7.05
C THR A 372 16.37 6.09 -6.18
N GLY A 373 15.07 6.01 -6.51
CA GLY A 373 14.00 6.72 -5.82
C GLY A 373 13.29 5.92 -4.74
N PHE A 374 13.16 4.60 -4.94
CA PHE A 374 12.22 3.75 -4.19
C PHE A 374 12.82 2.45 -3.63
N ALA A 375 14.14 2.21 -3.73
CA ALA A 375 14.73 1.09 -3.00
C ALA A 375 14.45 1.25 -1.50
N TRP A 376 14.13 0.16 -0.78
CA TRP A 376 13.84 0.23 0.66
C TRP A 376 14.97 0.85 1.47
N ASP A 377 16.24 0.68 1.06
CA ASP A 377 17.37 1.34 1.72
C ASP A 377 17.34 2.88 1.55
N VAL A 378 16.83 3.39 0.43
CA VAL A 378 16.64 4.83 0.21
C VAL A 378 15.47 5.34 1.04
N ILE A 379 14.34 4.64 1.00
CA ILE A 379 13.14 4.99 1.76
C ILE A 379 13.41 4.89 3.27
N GLY A 380 14.10 3.85 3.72
CA GLY A 380 14.47 3.66 5.12
C GLY A 380 15.34 4.80 5.65
N ARG A 381 16.35 5.27 4.90
CA ARG A 381 17.13 6.46 5.28
C ARG A 381 16.26 7.70 5.39
N ARG A 382 15.41 7.99 4.38
CA ARG A 382 14.48 9.15 4.44
C ARG A 382 13.57 9.10 5.65
N PHE A 383 13.08 7.90 6.00
CA PHE A 383 12.24 7.71 7.18
C PHE A 383 13.01 7.96 8.47
N VAL A 384 14.19 7.36 8.63
CA VAL A 384 15.05 7.52 9.80
C VAL A 384 15.41 8.99 10.00
N ASP A 385 15.83 9.68 8.94
CA ASP A 385 16.13 11.11 8.98
C ASP A 385 14.89 11.92 9.42
N ALA A 386 13.72 11.61 8.91
CA ALA A 386 12.50 12.34 9.26
C ALA A 386 12.08 12.16 10.73
N VAL A 387 12.22 10.93 11.28
CA VAL A 387 11.79 10.66 12.65
C VAL A 387 12.86 11.03 13.70
N LEU A 388 14.14 11.01 13.33
CA LEU A 388 15.26 11.32 14.25
C LEU A 388 15.66 12.80 14.25
N VAL A 389 15.51 13.52 13.13
CA VAL A 389 15.83 14.96 13.08
C VAL A 389 14.86 15.74 13.98
N GLN A 390 15.39 16.34 15.03
CA GLN A 390 14.66 17.34 15.79
C GLN A 390 14.40 18.56 14.89
N ARG A 391 13.15 18.78 14.48
CA ARG A 391 12.78 20.11 13.99
C ARG A 391 13.01 21.07 15.16
N GLN A 392 13.98 21.95 15.02
CA GLN A 392 14.10 23.10 15.93
C GLN A 392 12.72 23.76 16.02
N ALA A 393 12.20 23.82 17.24
CA ALA A 393 10.90 24.43 17.53
C ALA A 393 10.84 25.83 16.89
N ARG A 394 9.78 26.02 16.08
CA ARG A 394 9.39 27.35 15.64
C ARG A 394 8.56 28.02 16.72
#